data_04f24a3eaeeb011f7f099450067d6cad
#
_entry.id   04f24a3eaeeb011f7f099450067d6cad
#
_cell.length_a   1.000
_cell.length_b   1.000
_cell.length_c   1.000
_cell.angle_alpha   90.00
_cell.angle_beta   90.00
_cell.angle_gamma   90.00
#
_symmetry.space_group_name_H-M   'P 1'
#
loop_
_entity.id
_entity.type
_entity.pdbx_description
1 polymer ?
#
loop_
_entity_poly.entity_id
_entity_poly.type
_entity_poly.pdbx_seq_one_letter_code
_entity_poly.pdbx_strand_id
1 'polypeptide(L)'
;MTKSPPTPPALDFLRWLNNQPYLLLSLTALFWAGNIVLARHVGNHVPPITLTTVRWFGTFLILLPFAWPHLKRDWPALRARLPLMLLLSAIGFAFNNAISYWALQYTQALNALLIQSSGPLFVALWSLVLFGVRLTGAQLAGIAISLAGVLTIILRGDFSALAGIAFNKGDVMFAGSLVSFGL
;
A
#
# COMPACT_ATOMS: atom_id res chain seq x y z
N MET A 1 17.05 1.14 46.25
CA MET A 1 16.24 0.55 45.14
C MET A 1 15.12 1.51 44.83
N THR A 2 15.32 2.40 43.86
CA THR A 2 14.31 3.35 43.39
C THR A 2 13.38 2.61 42.42
N LYS A 3 12.13 2.34 42.84
CA LYS A 3 11.09 1.84 41.98
C LYS A 3 10.87 2.88 40.84
N SER A 4 11.11 2.46 39.62
CA SER A 4 10.71 3.25 38.44
C SER A 4 9.21 3.56 38.52
N PRO A 5 8.79 4.77 38.15
CA PRO A 5 7.36 5.13 38.18
C PRO A 5 6.56 4.18 37.26
N PRO A 6 5.32 3.85 37.64
CA PRO A 6 4.46 2.99 36.81
C PRO A 6 4.27 3.61 35.42
N THR A 7 4.53 2.83 34.41
CA THR A 7 4.27 3.26 33.00
C THR A 7 2.77 3.52 32.83
N PRO A 8 2.37 4.59 32.15
CA PRO A 8 0.95 4.83 31.91
C PRO A 8 0.35 3.68 31.07
N PRO A 9 -0.89 3.23 31.38
CA PRO A 9 -1.52 2.06 30.76
C PRO A 9 -1.59 2.13 29.23
N ALA A 10 -1.62 3.32 28.67
CA ALA A 10 -1.56 3.53 27.21
C ALA A 10 -0.24 3.07 26.59
N LEU A 11 0.89 3.23 27.28
CA LEU A 11 2.20 2.77 26.82
C LEU A 11 2.33 1.24 26.90
N ASP A 12 1.71 0.63 27.89
CA ASP A 12 1.70 -0.83 28.02
C ASP A 12 0.83 -1.47 26.93
N PHE A 13 -0.30 -0.87 26.59
CA PHE A 13 -1.12 -1.28 25.46
C PHE A 13 -0.37 -1.15 24.12
N LEU A 14 0.30 -0.03 23.88
CA LEU A 14 1.08 0.18 22.65
C LEU A 14 2.26 -0.80 22.55
N ARG A 15 2.94 -1.11 23.65
CA ARG A 15 4.00 -2.13 23.69
C ARG A 15 3.45 -3.52 23.40
N TRP A 16 2.31 -3.86 24.01
CA TRP A 16 1.63 -5.13 23.75
C TRP A 16 1.23 -5.22 22.26
N LEU A 17 0.62 -4.18 21.72
CA LEU A 17 0.22 -4.13 20.30
C LEU A 17 1.42 -4.27 19.35
N ASN A 18 2.54 -3.62 19.68
CA ASN A 18 3.77 -3.71 18.86
C ASN A 18 4.36 -5.12 18.83
N ASN A 19 4.04 -5.95 19.82
CA ASN A 19 4.45 -7.35 19.89
C ASN A 19 3.45 -8.32 19.21
N GLN A 20 2.42 -7.79 18.52
CA GLN A 20 1.39 -8.57 17.82
C GLN A 20 1.48 -8.37 16.31
N PRO A 21 2.50 -8.91 15.61
CA PRO A 21 2.72 -8.63 14.19
C PRO A 21 1.55 -9.05 13.30
N TYR A 22 0.93 -10.20 13.59
CA TYR A 22 -0.22 -10.67 12.81
C TYR A 22 -1.46 -9.80 12.98
N LEU A 23 -1.71 -9.30 14.21
CA LEU A 23 -2.81 -8.36 14.45
C LEU A 23 -2.57 -7.04 13.73
N LEU A 24 -1.35 -6.49 13.77
CA LEU A 24 -0.99 -5.27 13.07
C LEU A 24 -1.12 -5.42 11.56
N LEU A 25 -0.66 -6.53 10.99
CA LEU A 25 -0.82 -6.83 9.58
C LEU A 25 -2.30 -6.93 9.18
N SER A 26 -3.11 -7.62 9.98
CA SER A 26 -4.55 -7.76 9.72
C SER A 26 -5.27 -6.42 9.77
N LEU A 27 -4.97 -5.57 10.76
CA LEU A 27 -5.53 -4.21 10.86
C LEU A 27 -5.08 -3.35 9.68
N THR A 28 -3.82 -3.42 9.27
CA THR A 28 -3.30 -2.69 8.11
C THR A 28 -4.04 -3.10 6.84
N ALA A 29 -4.22 -4.40 6.61
CA ALA A 29 -4.97 -4.91 5.46
C ALA A 29 -6.43 -4.45 5.48
N LEU A 30 -7.09 -4.48 6.65
CA LEU A 30 -8.46 -4.01 6.83
C LEU A 30 -8.60 -2.52 6.49
N PHE A 31 -7.72 -1.67 7.03
CA PHE A 31 -7.73 -0.23 6.73
C PHE A 31 -7.42 0.03 5.26
N TRP A 32 -6.54 -0.75 4.65
CA TRP A 32 -6.21 -0.62 3.23
C TRP A 32 -7.39 -0.99 2.34
N ALA A 33 -8.06 -2.10 2.64
CA ALA A 33 -9.28 -2.52 1.95
C ALA A 33 -10.39 -1.46 2.10
N GLY A 34 -10.63 -0.98 3.32
CA GLY A 34 -11.60 0.08 3.60
C GLY A 34 -11.30 1.37 2.83
N ASN A 35 -10.02 1.74 2.72
CA ASN A 35 -9.60 2.89 1.93
C ASN A 35 -9.97 2.75 0.43
N ILE A 36 -9.76 1.57 -0.17
CA ILE A 36 -10.09 1.33 -1.58
C ILE A 36 -11.60 1.36 -1.81
N VAL A 37 -12.38 0.74 -0.91
CA VAL A 37 -13.84 0.77 -0.97
C VAL A 37 -14.37 2.20 -0.85
N LEU A 38 -13.86 2.97 0.12
CA LEU A 38 -14.22 4.37 0.31
C LEU A 38 -13.83 5.22 -0.90
N ALA A 39 -12.61 5.05 -1.42
CA ALA A 39 -12.14 5.78 -2.59
C ALA A 39 -13.01 5.49 -3.83
N ARG A 40 -13.47 4.25 -3.99
CA ARG A 40 -14.39 3.89 -5.08
C ARG A 40 -15.76 4.54 -4.88
N HIS A 41 -16.28 4.55 -3.66
CA HIS A 41 -17.58 5.15 -3.36
C HIS A 41 -17.59 6.67 -3.62
N VAL A 42 -16.53 7.35 -3.21
CA VAL A 42 -16.40 8.82 -3.34
C VAL A 42 -15.89 9.25 -4.72
N GLY A 43 -15.29 8.34 -5.48
CA GLY A 43 -14.58 8.64 -6.73
C GLY A 43 -15.41 9.29 -7.84
N ASN A 44 -16.74 9.14 -7.80
CA ASN A 44 -17.65 9.80 -8.73
C ASN A 44 -18.02 11.24 -8.32
N HIS A 45 -17.75 11.63 -7.06
CA HIS A 45 -18.14 12.91 -6.49
C HIS A 45 -16.95 13.84 -6.22
N VAL A 46 -15.76 13.25 -6.04
CA VAL A 46 -14.53 13.98 -5.71
C VAL A 46 -13.43 13.63 -6.70
N PRO A 47 -12.76 14.63 -7.31
CA PRO A 47 -11.62 14.35 -8.19
C PRO A 47 -10.52 13.55 -7.48
N PRO A 48 -9.90 12.55 -8.14
CA PRO A 48 -8.89 11.68 -7.53
C PRO A 48 -7.72 12.43 -6.89
N ILE A 49 -7.27 13.51 -7.56
CA ILE A 49 -6.18 14.35 -7.07
C ILE A 49 -6.57 15.05 -5.78
N THR A 50 -7.79 15.57 -5.70
CA THR A 50 -8.30 16.22 -4.49
C THR A 50 -8.38 15.23 -3.33
N LEU A 51 -8.93 14.04 -3.56
CA LEU A 51 -9.02 12.98 -2.56
C LEU A 51 -7.63 12.59 -2.04
N THR A 52 -6.68 12.38 -2.95
CA THR A 52 -5.29 12.06 -2.60
C THR A 52 -4.65 13.16 -1.77
N THR A 53 -4.79 14.42 -2.20
CA THR A 53 -4.18 15.58 -1.54
C THR A 53 -4.74 15.76 -0.13
N VAL A 54 -6.06 15.77 0.03
CA VAL A 54 -6.71 15.95 1.34
C VAL A 54 -6.30 14.82 2.31
N ARG A 55 -6.26 13.59 1.83
CA ARG A 55 -5.88 12.44 2.65
C ARG A 55 -4.43 12.50 3.12
N TRP A 56 -3.50 12.78 2.21
CA TRP A 56 -2.07 12.84 2.55
C TRP A 56 -1.74 14.09 3.37
N PHE A 57 -2.39 15.22 3.09
CA PHE A 57 -2.24 16.43 3.88
C PHE A 57 -2.77 16.24 5.31
N GLY A 58 -3.94 15.61 5.46
CA GLY A 58 -4.48 15.26 6.78
C GLY A 58 -3.55 14.29 7.55
N THR A 59 -3.04 13.27 6.88
CA THR A 59 -2.05 12.34 7.46
C THR A 59 -0.79 13.09 7.90
N PHE A 60 -0.27 14.00 7.07
CA PHE A 60 0.88 14.82 7.40
C PHE A 60 0.65 15.66 8.67
N LEU A 61 -0.50 16.34 8.76
CA LEU A 61 -0.84 17.16 9.93
C LEU A 61 -0.94 16.33 11.22
N ILE A 62 -1.52 15.13 11.14
CA ILE A 62 -1.65 14.23 12.29
C ILE A 62 -0.28 13.69 12.72
N LEU A 63 0.56 13.30 11.78
CA LEU A 63 1.85 12.67 12.09
C LEU A 63 2.95 13.68 12.45
N LEU A 64 2.85 14.91 11.96
CA LEU A 64 3.89 15.92 12.14
C LEU A 64 4.31 16.13 13.61
N PRO A 65 3.38 16.29 14.59
CA PRO A 65 3.75 16.47 15.99
C PRO A 65 4.60 15.33 16.54
N PHE A 66 4.27 14.09 16.15
CA PHE A 66 4.97 12.89 16.59
C PHE A 66 6.33 12.71 15.90
N ALA A 67 6.41 13.06 14.62
CA ALA A 67 7.62 12.97 13.82
C ALA A 67 8.61 14.12 14.07
N TRP A 68 8.14 15.26 14.57
CA TRP A 68 8.93 16.48 14.71
C TRP A 68 10.25 16.34 15.49
N PRO A 69 10.27 15.67 16.67
CA PRO A 69 11.51 15.48 17.40
C PRO A 69 12.55 14.65 16.63
N HIS A 70 12.09 13.59 15.93
CA HIS A 70 12.92 12.73 15.11
C HIS A 70 13.42 13.46 13.86
N LEU A 71 12.54 14.22 13.21
CA LEU A 71 12.86 15.03 12.04
C LEU A 71 13.95 16.06 12.33
N LYS A 72 13.89 16.73 13.49
CA LYS A 72 14.95 17.67 13.90
C LYS A 72 16.30 16.98 14.09
N ARG A 73 16.28 15.81 14.74
CA ARG A 73 17.51 15.06 15.01
C ARG A 73 18.16 14.55 13.72
N ASP A 74 17.36 14.02 12.81
CA ASP A 74 17.84 13.32 11.63
C ASP A 74 17.92 14.27 10.39
N TRP A 75 17.62 15.57 10.58
CA TRP A 75 17.58 16.59 9.53
C TRP A 75 18.85 16.66 8.65
N PRO A 76 20.07 16.60 9.22
CA PRO A 76 21.29 16.65 8.40
C PRO A 76 21.38 15.47 7.42
N ALA A 77 21.01 14.27 7.84
CA ALA A 77 21.00 13.07 7.00
C ALA A 77 19.89 13.14 5.94
N LEU A 78 18.73 13.63 6.31
CA LEU A 78 17.59 13.81 5.40
C LEU A 78 17.90 14.84 4.31
N ARG A 79 18.49 15.98 4.69
CA ARG A 79 18.85 17.04 3.76
C ARG A 79 19.85 16.58 2.70
N ALA A 80 20.81 15.75 3.09
CA ALA A 80 21.82 15.22 2.17
C ALA A 80 21.21 14.31 1.06
N ARG A 81 20.07 13.69 1.34
CA ARG A 81 19.38 12.76 0.43
C ARG A 81 18.01 13.27 -0.06
N LEU A 82 17.72 14.54 0.19
CA LEU A 82 16.42 15.14 -0.10
C LEU A 82 15.98 14.97 -1.57
N PRO A 83 16.84 15.18 -2.59
CA PRO A 83 16.43 14.99 -3.99
C PRO A 83 15.97 13.57 -4.28
N LEU A 84 16.68 12.56 -3.76
CA LEU A 84 16.31 11.16 -3.92
C LEU A 84 15.00 10.84 -3.20
N MET A 85 14.82 11.34 -1.98
CA MET A 85 13.59 11.15 -1.21
C MET A 85 12.38 11.79 -1.89
N LEU A 86 12.54 13.00 -2.46
CA LEU A 86 11.49 13.67 -3.22
C LEU A 86 11.14 12.89 -4.49
N LEU A 87 12.13 12.39 -5.21
CA LEU A 87 11.91 11.57 -6.41
C LEU A 87 11.14 10.29 -6.07
N LEU A 88 11.59 9.54 -5.07
CA LEU A 88 10.93 8.30 -4.65
C LEU A 88 9.51 8.56 -4.12
N SER A 89 9.32 9.65 -3.36
CA SER A 89 7.99 10.03 -2.88
C SER A 89 7.06 10.45 -4.03
N ALA A 90 7.57 11.17 -5.02
CA ALA A 90 6.79 11.57 -6.19
C ALA A 90 6.35 10.35 -7.02
N ILE A 91 7.24 9.42 -7.28
CA ILE A 91 6.95 8.22 -8.09
C ILE A 91 6.17 7.18 -7.27
N GLY A 92 6.71 6.75 -6.12
CA GLY A 92 6.17 5.65 -5.34
C GLY A 92 4.87 5.98 -4.60
N PHE A 93 4.68 7.23 -4.17
CA PHE A 93 3.48 7.62 -3.43
C PHE A 93 2.54 8.53 -4.21
N ALA A 94 2.99 9.67 -4.71
CA ALA A 94 2.09 10.64 -5.33
C ALA A 94 1.53 10.11 -6.65
N PHE A 95 2.38 9.67 -7.56
CA PHE A 95 1.99 9.15 -8.86
C PHE A 95 1.18 7.85 -8.74
N ASN A 96 1.65 6.90 -7.93
CA ASN A 96 0.93 5.65 -7.68
C ASN A 96 -0.48 5.91 -7.13
N ASN A 97 -0.63 6.74 -6.09
CA ASN A 97 -1.95 7.03 -5.51
C ASN A 97 -2.85 7.78 -6.50
N ALA A 98 -2.33 8.76 -7.25
CA ALA A 98 -3.11 9.51 -8.23
C ALA A 98 -3.67 8.57 -9.31
N ILE A 99 -2.84 7.70 -9.88
CA ILE A 99 -3.28 6.73 -10.89
C ILE A 99 -4.23 5.70 -10.30
N SER A 100 -3.95 5.16 -9.12
CA SER A 100 -4.82 4.18 -8.46
C SER A 100 -6.23 4.73 -8.23
N TYR A 101 -6.34 5.95 -7.70
CA TYR A 101 -7.65 6.56 -7.49
C TYR A 101 -8.35 6.96 -8.79
N TRP A 102 -7.59 7.36 -9.79
CA TRP A 102 -8.16 7.60 -11.12
C TRP A 102 -8.69 6.30 -11.73
N ALA A 103 -7.94 5.22 -11.62
CA ALA A 103 -8.35 3.89 -12.08
C ALA A 103 -9.65 3.42 -11.41
N LEU A 104 -9.82 3.71 -10.10
CA LEU A 104 -11.03 3.36 -9.34
C LEU A 104 -12.31 4.04 -9.85
N GLN A 105 -12.23 5.08 -10.69
CA GLN A 105 -13.40 5.63 -11.38
C GLN A 105 -13.93 4.69 -12.46
N TYR A 106 -13.09 3.84 -13.02
CA TYR A 106 -13.40 2.96 -14.15
C TYR A 106 -13.49 1.48 -13.76
N THR A 107 -12.99 1.09 -12.59
CA THR A 107 -13.03 -0.30 -12.11
C THR A 107 -13.79 -0.42 -10.80
N GLN A 108 -14.14 -1.65 -10.42
CA GLN A 108 -14.77 -1.94 -9.14
C GLN A 108 -13.71 -2.11 -8.03
N ALA A 109 -14.09 -1.78 -6.79
CA ALA A 109 -13.21 -1.94 -5.64
C ALA A 109 -12.69 -3.38 -5.49
N LEU A 110 -13.54 -4.37 -5.78
CA LEU A 110 -13.16 -5.78 -5.73
C LEU A 110 -12.03 -6.08 -6.72
N ASN A 111 -12.18 -5.69 -7.99
CA ASN A 111 -11.15 -5.89 -9.01
C ASN A 111 -9.84 -5.20 -8.61
N ALA A 112 -9.91 -3.96 -8.13
CA ALA A 112 -8.74 -3.22 -7.67
C ALA A 112 -8.01 -3.95 -6.52
N LEU A 113 -8.75 -4.47 -5.53
CA LEU A 113 -8.18 -5.24 -4.41
C LEU A 113 -7.52 -6.55 -4.88
N LEU A 114 -8.14 -7.22 -5.86
CA LEU A 114 -7.59 -8.43 -6.45
C LEU A 114 -6.30 -8.15 -7.23
N ILE A 115 -6.28 -7.08 -8.03
CA ILE A 115 -5.07 -6.64 -8.72
C ILE A 115 -4.00 -6.21 -7.70
N GLN A 116 -4.38 -5.51 -6.62
CA GLN A 116 -3.48 -5.09 -5.54
C GLN A 116 -2.76 -6.28 -4.89
N SER A 117 -3.37 -7.46 -4.83
CA SER A 117 -2.75 -8.65 -4.27
C SER A 117 -1.55 -9.15 -5.09
N SER A 118 -1.40 -8.71 -6.34
CA SER A 118 -0.20 -8.95 -7.15
C SER A 118 0.97 -8.00 -6.82
N GLY A 119 0.76 -7.01 -5.94
CA GLY A 119 1.79 -6.04 -5.53
C GLY A 119 3.14 -6.66 -5.14
N PRO A 120 3.19 -7.73 -4.33
CA PRO A 120 4.45 -8.40 -4.00
C PRO A 120 5.26 -8.87 -5.20
N LEU A 121 4.60 -9.19 -6.33
CA LEU A 121 5.29 -9.57 -7.56
C LEU A 121 6.08 -8.40 -8.16
N PHE A 122 5.48 -7.19 -8.16
CA PHE A 122 6.14 -5.99 -8.66
C PHE A 122 7.31 -5.56 -7.76
N VAL A 123 7.14 -5.64 -6.43
CA VAL A 123 8.22 -5.40 -5.46
C VAL A 123 9.38 -6.38 -5.70
N ALA A 124 9.07 -7.66 -5.91
CA ALA A 124 10.07 -8.69 -6.20
C ALA A 124 10.80 -8.46 -7.53
N LEU A 125 10.06 -8.05 -8.57
CA LEU A 125 10.61 -7.71 -9.88
C LEU A 125 11.62 -6.55 -9.76
N TRP A 126 11.26 -5.46 -9.10
CA TRP A 126 12.14 -4.33 -8.89
C TRP A 126 13.35 -4.66 -8.01
N SER A 127 13.15 -5.47 -6.96
CA SER A 127 14.24 -5.97 -6.13
C SER A 127 15.25 -6.79 -6.94
N LEU A 128 14.78 -7.59 -7.89
CA LEU A 128 15.64 -8.33 -8.80
C LEU A 128 16.38 -7.40 -9.77
N VAL A 129 15.65 -6.47 -10.39
CA VAL A 129 16.22 -5.57 -11.42
C VAL A 129 17.21 -4.56 -10.83
N LEU A 130 16.89 -3.95 -9.69
CA LEU A 130 17.70 -2.88 -9.08
C LEU A 130 18.82 -3.40 -8.19
N PHE A 131 18.57 -4.50 -7.47
CA PHE A 131 19.49 -5.00 -6.45
C PHE A 131 19.99 -6.42 -6.71
N GLY A 132 19.54 -7.08 -7.77
CA GLY A 132 19.91 -8.47 -8.08
C GLY A 132 19.38 -9.50 -7.06
N VAL A 133 18.47 -9.09 -6.18
CA VAL A 133 17.89 -9.98 -5.15
C VAL A 133 16.94 -10.97 -5.81
N ARG A 134 17.28 -12.26 -5.70
CA ARG A 134 16.48 -13.34 -6.26
C ARG A 134 15.48 -13.86 -5.23
N LEU A 135 14.26 -14.12 -5.69
CA LEU A 135 13.25 -14.79 -4.88
C LEU A 135 13.67 -16.24 -4.58
N THR A 136 13.40 -16.67 -3.36
CA THR A 136 13.50 -18.08 -2.99
C THR A 136 12.35 -18.88 -3.63
N GLY A 137 12.54 -20.20 -3.80
CA GLY A 137 11.47 -21.07 -4.31
C GLY A 137 10.18 -21.00 -3.47
N ALA A 138 10.31 -20.89 -2.14
CA ALA A 138 9.16 -20.73 -1.24
C ALA A 138 8.40 -19.40 -1.47
N GLN A 139 9.11 -18.30 -1.72
CA GLN A 139 8.48 -17.02 -2.04
C GLN A 139 7.76 -17.05 -3.39
N LEU A 140 8.38 -17.68 -4.41
CA LEU A 140 7.73 -17.88 -5.72
C LEU A 140 6.47 -18.74 -5.59
N ALA A 141 6.53 -19.83 -4.83
CA ALA A 141 5.36 -20.67 -4.57
C ALA A 141 4.24 -19.90 -3.86
N GLY A 142 4.59 -19.09 -2.84
CA GLY A 142 3.63 -18.25 -2.13
C GLY A 142 2.93 -17.22 -3.05
N ILE A 143 3.69 -16.57 -3.92
CA ILE A 143 3.14 -15.62 -4.91
C ILE A 143 2.23 -16.37 -5.90
N ALA A 144 2.65 -17.53 -6.41
CA ALA A 144 1.86 -18.32 -7.34
C ALA A 144 0.52 -18.78 -6.72
N ILE A 145 0.53 -19.24 -5.47
CA ILE A 145 -0.67 -19.63 -4.73
C ILE A 145 -1.58 -18.42 -4.52
N SER A 146 -1.02 -17.27 -4.14
CA SER A 146 -1.80 -16.03 -3.97
C SER A 146 -2.47 -15.60 -5.28
N LEU A 147 -1.73 -15.57 -6.38
CA LEU A 147 -2.28 -15.23 -7.69
C LEU A 147 -3.36 -16.22 -8.16
N ALA A 148 -3.15 -17.53 -7.94
CA ALA A 148 -4.16 -18.53 -8.24
C ALA A 148 -5.44 -18.33 -7.42
N GLY A 149 -5.30 -18.01 -6.13
CA GLY A 149 -6.44 -17.64 -5.27
C GLY A 149 -7.20 -16.42 -5.77
N VAL A 150 -6.47 -15.36 -6.16
CA VAL A 150 -7.05 -14.15 -6.75
C VAL A 150 -7.82 -14.48 -8.04
N LEU A 151 -7.20 -15.24 -8.95
CA LEU A 151 -7.86 -15.68 -10.19
C LEU A 151 -9.14 -16.48 -9.91
N THR A 152 -9.09 -17.41 -8.95
CA THR A 152 -10.27 -18.19 -8.56
C THR A 152 -11.41 -17.30 -8.09
N ILE A 153 -11.13 -16.24 -7.32
CA ILE A 153 -12.14 -15.28 -6.85
C ILE A 153 -12.69 -14.44 -8.02
N ILE A 154 -11.82 -13.92 -8.90
CA ILE A 154 -12.22 -13.13 -10.08
C ILE A 154 -13.15 -13.95 -10.98
N LEU A 155 -12.78 -15.20 -11.22
CA LEU A 155 -13.52 -16.12 -12.09
C LEU A 155 -14.75 -16.75 -11.41
N ARG A 156 -14.96 -16.47 -10.12
CA ARG A 156 -16.04 -17.11 -9.32
C ARG A 156 -15.98 -18.65 -9.37
N GLY A 157 -14.78 -19.21 -9.51
CA GLY A 157 -14.54 -20.66 -9.67
C GLY A 157 -14.79 -21.20 -11.08
N ASP A 158 -15.26 -20.39 -12.02
CA ASP A 158 -15.46 -20.79 -13.41
C ASP A 158 -14.26 -20.38 -14.28
N PHE A 159 -13.32 -21.30 -14.42
CA PHE A 159 -12.12 -21.11 -15.23
C PHE A 159 -12.38 -21.01 -16.74
N SER A 160 -13.59 -21.41 -17.22
CA SER A 160 -13.95 -21.23 -18.62
C SER A 160 -14.14 -19.74 -18.97
N ALA A 161 -14.45 -18.92 -17.97
CA ALA A 161 -14.57 -17.47 -18.09
C ALA A 161 -13.22 -16.76 -18.36
N LEU A 162 -12.07 -17.44 -18.25
CA LEU A 162 -10.75 -16.88 -18.60
C LEU A 162 -10.71 -16.33 -20.03
N ALA A 163 -11.33 -17.01 -20.97
CA ALA A 163 -11.38 -16.59 -22.37
C ALA A 163 -12.25 -15.32 -22.59
N GLY A 164 -13.13 -15.00 -21.63
CA GLY A 164 -14.04 -13.85 -21.69
C GLY A 164 -13.66 -12.70 -20.76
N ILE A 165 -12.51 -12.74 -20.08
CA ILE A 165 -12.08 -11.62 -19.24
C ILE A 165 -11.83 -10.38 -20.09
N ALA A 166 -12.74 -9.43 -20.00
CA ALA A 166 -12.54 -8.10 -20.55
C ALA A 166 -11.92 -7.21 -19.45
N PHE A 167 -10.61 -6.99 -19.53
CA PHE A 167 -9.98 -5.98 -18.69
C PHE A 167 -10.51 -4.61 -19.08
N ASN A 168 -11.08 -3.90 -18.12
CA ASN A 168 -11.49 -2.52 -18.36
C ASN A 168 -10.29 -1.58 -18.24
N LYS A 169 -10.45 -0.35 -18.72
CA LYS A 169 -9.41 0.68 -18.68
C LYS A 169 -8.89 0.90 -17.23
N GLY A 170 -9.77 0.84 -16.24
CA GLY A 170 -9.40 1.01 -14.83
C GLY A 170 -8.53 -0.12 -14.30
N ASP A 171 -8.80 -1.36 -14.70
CA ASP A 171 -8.00 -2.52 -14.29
C ASP A 171 -6.55 -2.40 -14.80
N VAL A 172 -6.38 -2.01 -16.07
CA VAL A 172 -5.06 -1.78 -16.67
C VAL A 172 -4.33 -0.63 -16.01
N MET A 173 -5.02 0.49 -15.74
CA MET A 173 -4.44 1.63 -15.04
C MET A 173 -4.04 1.27 -13.62
N PHE A 174 -4.87 0.51 -12.90
CA PHE A 174 -4.57 0.08 -11.53
C PHE A 174 -3.38 -0.89 -11.49
N ALA A 175 -3.31 -1.84 -12.42
CA ALA A 175 -2.14 -2.71 -12.57
C ALA A 175 -0.87 -1.90 -12.90
N GLY A 176 -0.97 -0.90 -13.78
CA GLY A 176 0.12 0.02 -14.10
C GLY A 176 0.61 0.82 -12.88
N SER A 177 -0.28 1.20 -11.96
CA SER A 177 0.11 1.90 -10.73
C SER A 177 0.99 1.03 -9.81
N LEU A 178 0.80 -0.30 -9.83
CA LEU A 178 1.61 -1.23 -9.04
C LEU A 178 3.07 -1.30 -9.51
N VAL A 179 3.32 -1.00 -10.78
CA VAL A 179 4.70 -0.88 -11.32
C VAL A 179 5.44 0.23 -10.58
N SER A 180 4.80 1.39 -10.36
CA SER A 180 5.40 2.50 -9.61
C SER A 180 5.41 2.26 -8.10
N PHE A 181 4.47 1.48 -7.58
CA PHE A 181 4.42 1.10 -6.16
C PHE A 181 5.56 0.17 -5.77
N GLY A 182 5.95 -0.74 -6.65
CA GLY A 182 7.01 -1.72 -6.39
C GLY A 182 8.42 -1.12 -6.40
N LEU A 183 8.60 0.07 -6.99
CA LEU A 183 9.86 0.78 -7.09
C LEU A 183 10.28 1.37 -5.74
#